data_dbab353d8a8418d00fba2faed95852c0
#
_entry.id   dbab353d8a8418d00fba2faed95852c0
#
_cell.length_a   1.000
_cell.length_b   1.000
_cell.length_c   1.000
_cell.angle_alpha   90.00
_cell.angle_beta   90.00
_cell.angle_gamma   90.00
#
_symmetry.space_group_name_H-M   'P 1'
#
loop_
_entity.id
_entity.type
_entity.pdbx_description
1 polymer ?
#
loop_
_entity_poly.entity_id
_entity_poly.type
_entity_poly.pdbx_seq_one_letter_code
_entity_poly.pdbx_strand_id
1 'polypeptide(L)'
;QRFSYNKNNLNQNISTNNPVRYASANLPSLHRRGIVIHISKVFSKQEAQQLKKEFWTAFGKSFPRKWILYDTKIKDFSFKFHADHKKAEVSIDIEMKDEIFRNAYYEKIWSLESLLEEEVGEVQKDEFYSLENGKIISRIWVRKENVSIYNKNTWREIFEFFVAKMDGFERFFWEYEDFIKDI
;
A
#
# COMPACT_ATOMS: atom_id res chain seq x y z
N GLN A 1 -21.63 4.71 -15.94
CA GLN A 1 -22.45 4.77 -14.73
C GLN A 1 -21.55 5.29 -13.60
N ARG A 2 -21.79 6.54 -13.17
CA ARG A 2 -21.09 7.15 -12.03
C ARG A 2 -21.51 6.41 -10.76
N PHE A 3 -20.58 5.68 -10.14
CA PHE A 3 -20.79 5.16 -8.79
C PHE A 3 -20.61 6.31 -7.79
N SER A 4 -21.72 6.70 -7.18
CA SER A 4 -21.72 7.67 -6.09
C SER A 4 -21.13 7.02 -4.84
N TYR A 5 -20.01 7.51 -4.37
CA TYR A 5 -19.32 7.06 -3.15
C TYR A 5 -20.14 7.48 -1.92
N ASN A 6 -20.74 6.52 -1.25
CA ASN A 6 -21.48 6.80 -0.01
C ASN A 6 -20.51 6.96 1.16
N LYS A 7 -20.21 8.20 1.52
CA LYS A 7 -19.32 8.57 2.65
C LYS A 7 -19.83 8.08 4.02
N ASN A 8 -21.04 7.57 4.10
CA ASN A 8 -21.67 7.26 5.40
C ASN A 8 -21.33 5.88 5.97
N ASN A 9 -20.68 4.99 5.19
CA ASN A 9 -20.33 3.65 5.69
C ASN A 9 -19.04 3.57 6.53
N LEU A 10 -18.26 4.64 6.60
CA LEU A 10 -17.02 4.67 7.39
C LEU A 10 -17.22 4.87 8.89
N ASN A 11 -18.40 5.35 9.33
CA ASN A 11 -18.63 5.73 10.74
C ASN A 11 -19.35 4.67 11.59
N GLN A 12 -19.80 3.55 11.04
CA GLN A 12 -20.67 2.64 11.83
C GLN A 12 -20.01 1.41 12.40
N ASN A 13 -18.74 1.07 12.12
CA ASN A 13 -18.12 -0.16 12.60
C ASN A 13 -16.88 0.02 13.48
N ILE A 14 -16.65 1.19 14.05
CA ILE A 14 -15.69 1.35 15.14
C ILE A 14 -16.50 1.41 16.43
N SER A 15 -16.98 0.26 16.90
CA SER A 15 -17.48 0.12 18.26
C SER A 15 -16.32 0.27 19.23
N THR A 16 -16.23 1.47 19.78
CA THR A 16 -15.45 1.74 20.99
C THR A 16 -16.16 1.11 22.18
N ASN A 17 -15.66 -0.02 22.66
CA ASN A 17 -15.83 -0.40 24.07
C ASN A 17 -14.90 -1.58 24.38
N ASN A 18 -13.70 -1.26 24.81
CA ASN A 18 -13.08 -1.91 25.95
C ASN A 18 -11.89 -1.04 26.43
N PRO A 19 -11.99 -0.39 27.57
CA PRO A 19 -10.83 0.24 28.19
C PRO A 19 -9.94 -0.86 28.78
N VAL A 20 -8.84 -1.16 28.11
CA VAL A 20 -7.77 -1.95 28.73
C VAL A 20 -7.24 -1.14 29.90
N ARG A 21 -7.58 -1.57 31.13
CA ARG A 21 -7.02 -1.03 32.37
C ARG A 21 -5.51 -1.28 32.35
N TYR A 22 -4.76 -0.20 32.19
CA TYR A 22 -3.30 -0.22 32.42
C TYR A 22 -3.07 -0.41 33.92
N ALA A 23 -2.43 -1.51 34.29
CA ALA A 23 -1.92 -1.69 35.64
C ALA A 23 -0.87 -0.61 35.89
N SER A 24 -1.13 0.23 36.86
CA SER A 24 -0.18 1.25 37.37
C SER A 24 0.98 0.52 38.06
N ALA A 25 2.09 0.35 37.34
CA ALA A 25 3.36 0.05 38.00
C ALA A 25 3.90 1.34 38.58
N ASN A 26 3.98 1.42 39.90
CA ASN A 26 4.62 2.50 40.65
C ASN A 26 6.09 2.61 40.25
N LEU A 27 6.43 3.63 39.48
CA LEU A 27 7.82 4.04 39.23
C LEU A 27 8.15 5.22 40.16
N PRO A 28 9.32 5.19 40.79
CA PRO A 28 9.74 6.31 41.68
C PRO A 28 9.98 7.59 40.87
N SER A 29 9.50 8.70 41.42
CA SER A 29 9.65 10.04 40.87
C SER A 29 11.13 10.47 40.82
N LEU A 30 11.70 10.50 39.64
CA LEU A 30 12.96 11.20 39.35
C LEU A 30 12.67 12.48 38.58
N HIS A 31 12.57 13.56 39.30
CA HIS A 31 12.60 14.92 38.75
C HIS A 31 14.01 15.22 38.23
N ARG A 32 14.22 15.13 36.93
CA ARG A 32 15.32 15.81 36.22
C ARG A 32 14.95 16.09 34.76
N ARG A 33 14.81 17.41 34.48
CA ARG A 33 14.98 18.09 33.16
C ARG A 33 14.62 17.29 31.88
N GLY A 34 13.44 17.55 31.38
CA GLY A 34 13.10 17.77 29.96
C GLY A 34 13.72 16.89 28.85
N ILE A 35 13.86 15.56 29.06
CA ILE A 35 14.10 14.64 27.96
C ILE A 35 12.80 13.87 27.74
N VAL A 36 12.03 14.27 26.74
CA VAL A 36 10.93 13.45 26.22
C VAL A 36 11.58 12.28 25.50
N ILE A 37 11.77 11.17 26.21
CA ILE A 37 12.20 9.93 25.59
C ILE A 37 10.97 9.42 24.82
N HIS A 38 10.95 9.59 23.51
CA HIS A 38 10.04 8.86 22.63
C HIS A 38 10.44 7.38 22.68
N ILE A 39 9.84 6.63 23.60
CA ILE A 39 9.96 5.19 23.62
C ILE A 39 9.15 4.69 22.43
N SER A 40 9.80 4.49 21.28
CA SER A 40 9.21 3.75 20.20
C SER A 40 8.93 2.32 20.72
N LYS A 41 7.66 1.95 20.75
CA LYS A 41 7.24 0.61 21.19
C LYS A 41 7.90 -0.44 20.30
N VAL A 42 8.85 -1.18 20.85
CA VAL A 42 9.46 -2.33 20.18
C VAL A 42 8.48 -3.48 20.28
N PHE A 43 7.89 -3.87 19.15
CA PHE A 43 7.03 -5.03 19.08
C PHE A 43 7.86 -6.32 19.06
N SER A 44 7.40 -7.36 19.76
CA SER A 44 7.92 -8.70 19.54
C SER A 44 7.61 -9.16 18.11
N LYS A 45 8.39 -10.14 17.61
CA LYS A 45 8.14 -10.72 16.27
C LYS A 45 6.71 -11.24 16.10
N GLN A 46 6.15 -11.83 17.16
CA GLN A 46 4.78 -12.36 17.16
C GLN A 46 3.74 -11.24 17.11
N GLU A 47 3.90 -10.17 17.91
CA GLU A 47 3.02 -9.00 17.87
C GLU A 47 3.05 -8.31 16.51
N ALA A 48 4.22 -8.16 15.90
CA ALA A 48 4.36 -7.58 14.57
C ALA A 48 3.64 -8.43 13.49
N GLN A 49 3.77 -9.75 13.54
CA GLN A 49 3.05 -10.65 12.64
C GLN A 49 1.53 -10.59 12.84
N GLN A 50 1.08 -10.53 14.09
CA GLN A 50 -0.34 -10.40 14.40
C GLN A 50 -0.92 -9.08 13.89
N LEU A 51 -0.23 -7.94 14.12
CA LEU A 51 -0.65 -6.63 13.61
C LEU A 51 -0.71 -6.60 12.07
N LYS A 52 0.27 -7.20 11.41
CA LYS A 52 0.26 -7.32 9.95
C LYS A 52 -0.95 -8.12 9.45
N LYS A 53 -1.27 -9.24 10.11
CA LYS A 53 -2.46 -10.04 9.77
C LYS A 53 -3.75 -9.26 10.01
N GLU A 54 -3.86 -8.57 11.15
CA GLU A 54 -5.02 -7.73 11.48
C GLU A 54 -5.21 -6.61 10.45
N PHE A 55 -4.13 -5.93 10.06
CA PHE A 55 -4.16 -4.87 9.05
C PHE A 55 -4.77 -5.35 7.73
N TRP A 56 -4.23 -6.42 7.15
CA TRP A 56 -4.73 -6.94 5.87
C TRP A 56 -6.15 -7.51 5.98
N THR A 57 -6.49 -8.11 7.12
CA THR A 57 -7.86 -8.58 7.38
C THR A 57 -8.83 -7.40 7.48
N ALA A 58 -8.44 -6.33 8.17
CA ALA A 58 -9.27 -5.13 8.29
C ALA A 58 -9.45 -4.45 6.93
N PHE A 59 -8.39 -4.33 6.13
CA PHE A 59 -8.47 -3.79 4.77
C PHE A 59 -9.45 -4.59 3.91
N GLY A 60 -9.29 -5.91 3.82
CA GLY A 60 -10.16 -6.77 3.01
C GLY A 60 -11.63 -6.75 3.45
N LYS A 61 -11.90 -6.63 4.77
CA LYS A 61 -13.28 -6.49 5.29
C LYS A 61 -13.89 -5.13 5.00
N SER A 62 -13.08 -4.06 5.04
CA SER A 62 -13.54 -2.69 4.78
C SER A 62 -13.83 -2.43 3.31
N PHE A 63 -13.14 -3.14 2.41
CA PHE A 63 -13.25 -2.98 0.97
C PHE A 63 -13.42 -4.35 0.28
N PRO A 64 -14.59 -5.01 0.45
CA PRO A 64 -14.84 -6.37 -0.04
C PRO A 64 -15.15 -6.37 -1.54
N ARG A 65 -14.20 -5.94 -2.34
CA ARG A 65 -14.27 -5.99 -3.80
C ARG A 65 -13.11 -6.80 -4.38
N LYS A 66 -13.29 -7.28 -5.61
CA LYS A 66 -12.20 -7.87 -6.40
C LYS A 66 -11.33 -6.74 -6.96
N TRP A 67 -10.05 -6.75 -6.63
CA TRP A 67 -9.02 -5.90 -7.21
C TRP A 67 -8.39 -6.60 -8.39
N ILE A 68 -7.89 -5.84 -9.39
CA ILE A 68 -7.23 -6.42 -10.56
C ILE A 68 -6.01 -7.27 -10.19
N LEU A 69 -5.14 -6.76 -9.34
CA LEU A 69 -3.90 -7.37 -8.85
C LEU A 69 -3.16 -8.23 -9.90
N TYR A 70 -3.38 -9.54 -9.90
CA TYR A 70 -2.74 -10.48 -10.82
C TYR A 70 -3.62 -10.84 -12.03
N ASP A 71 -4.84 -10.30 -12.12
CA ASP A 71 -5.82 -10.65 -13.17
C ASP A 71 -5.70 -9.74 -14.41
N THR A 72 -4.48 -9.31 -14.75
CA THR A 72 -4.18 -8.45 -15.89
C THR A 72 -4.22 -9.17 -17.24
N LYS A 73 -4.22 -10.51 -17.23
CA LYS A 73 -4.04 -11.37 -18.41
C LYS A 73 -2.66 -11.21 -19.09
N ILE A 74 -1.75 -10.52 -18.46
CA ILE A 74 -0.35 -10.42 -18.86
C ILE A 74 0.47 -11.21 -17.83
N LYS A 75 1.22 -12.21 -18.32
CA LYS A 75 2.05 -13.05 -17.44
C LYS A 75 3.13 -12.21 -16.76
N ASP A 76 3.31 -12.43 -15.45
CA ASP A 76 4.34 -11.74 -14.65
C ASP A 76 4.23 -10.19 -14.64
N PHE A 77 3.01 -9.68 -14.89
CA PHE A 77 2.63 -8.27 -14.76
C PHE A 77 1.51 -8.16 -13.73
N SER A 78 1.71 -7.40 -12.69
CA SER A 78 0.76 -7.33 -11.58
C SER A 78 0.71 -5.98 -10.90
N PHE A 79 -0.44 -5.69 -10.28
CA PHE A 79 -0.58 -4.57 -9.36
C PHE A 79 -0.43 -5.08 -7.93
N LYS A 80 0.18 -4.28 -7.06
CA LYS A 80 0.42 -4.69 -5.67
C LYS A 80 0.14 -3.58 -4.68
N PHE A 81 -0.39 -3.99 -3.52
CA PHE A 81 -0.38 -3.21 -2.31
C PHE A 81 0.83 -3.60 -1.47
N HIS A 82 1.55 -2.62 -1.00
CA HIS A 82 2.64 -2.80 -0.05
C HIS A 82 2.50 -1.82 1.11
N ALA A 83 2.75 -2.27 2.33
CA ALA A 83 2.86 -1.41 3.49
C ALA A 83 3.84 -2.02 4.50
N ASP A 84 4.63 -1.16 5.11
CA ASP A 84 5.62 -1.53 6.11
C ASP A 84 5.53 -0.63 7.36
N HIS A 85 6.65 -0.46 8.07
CA HIS A 85 6.72 0.34 9.29
C HIS A 85 6.86 1.85 9.05
N LYS A 86 6.99 2.30 7.79
CA LYS A 86 7.26 3.72 7.45
C LYS A 86 6.40 4.24 6.32
N LYS A 87 5.95 3.38 5.41
CA LYS A 87 5.32 3.77 4.16
C LYS A 87 4.25 2.78 3.70
N ALA A 88 3.41 3.25 2.79
CA ALA A 88 2.51 2.45 1.99
C ALA A 88 2.73 2.75 0.50
N GLU A 89 2.60 1.74 -0.36
CA GLU A 89 2.82 1.86 -1.80
C GLU A 89 1.74 1.09 -2.56
N VAL A 90 1.39 1.61 -3.72
CA VAL A 90 0.65 0.89 -4.76
C VAL A 90 1.53 0.87 -6.00
N SER A 91 1.75 -0.29 -6.59
CA SER A 91 2.71 -0.46 -7.68
C SER A 91 2.17 -1.29 -8.84
N ILE A 92 2.75 -1.04 -10.01
CA ILE A 92 2.84 -1.96 -11.14
C ILE A 92 4.19 -2.66 -11.01
N ASP A 93 4.19 -3.99 -10.89
CA ASP A 93 5.37 -4.83 -10.87
C ASP A 93 5.43 -5.67 -12.14
N ILE A 94 6.50 -5.52 -12.92
CA ILE A 94 6.77 -6.28 -14.13
C ILE A 94 7.90 -7.25 -13.80
N GLU A 95 7.55 -8.53 -13.61
CA GLU A 95 8.41 -9.54 -13.00
C GLU A 95 8.95 -10.57 -14.00
N MET A 96 8.80 -10.32 -15.30
CA MET A 96 9.22 -11.20 -16.38
C MET A 96 10.72 -11.50 -16.26
N LYS A 97 11.06 -12.78 -16.45
CA LYS A 97 12.47 -13.24 -16.43
C LYS A 97 13.22 -12.78 -17.68
N ASP A 98 12.52 -12.75 -18.81
CA ASP A 98 13.06 -12.22 -20.05
C ASP A 98 13.13 -10.69 -19.95
N GLU A 99 14.35 -10.17 -20.01
CA GLU A 99 14.62 -8.75 -19.85
C GLU A 99 14.08 -7.93 -21.01
N ILE A 100 14.09 -8.47 -22.23
CA ILE A 100 13.59 -7.79 -23.42
C ILE A 100 12.08 -7.52 -23.27
N PHE A 101 11.31 -8.55 -22.91
CA PHE A 101 9.88 -8.38 -22.67
C PHE A 101 9.59 -7.50 -21.44
N ARG A 102 10.37 -7.66 -20.38
CA ARG A 102 10.22 -6.81 -19.17
C ARG A 102 10.40 -5.33 -19.52
N ASN A 103 11.45 -5.00 -20.27
CA ASN A 103 11.72 -3.64 -20.71
C ASN A 103 10.67 -3.13 -21.69
N ALA A 104 10.21 -3.97 -22.63
CA ALA A 104 9.17 -3.57 -23.58
C ALA A 104 7.88 -3.15 -22.86
N TYR A 105 7.44 -3.90 -21.83
CA TYR A 105 6.30 -3.50 -21.00
C TYR A 105 6.57 -2.25 -20.17
N TYR A 106 7.75 -2.12 -19.60
CA TYR A 106 8.15 -0.95 -18.82
C TYR A 106 8.13 0.33 -19.66
N GLU A 107 8.78 0.31 -20.83
CA GLU A 107 8.81 1.43 -21.77
C GLU A 107 7.39 1.78 -22.28
N LYS A 108 6.56 0.78 -22.50
CA LYS A 108 5.18 0.99 -22.94
C LYS A 108 4.35 1.73 -21.90
N ILE A 109 4.41 1.31 -20.62
CA ILE A 109 3.77 2.04 -19.53
C ILE A 109 4.37 3.44 -19.39
N TRP A 110 5.69 3.54 -19.49
CA TRP A 110 6.39 4.81 -19.35
C TRP A 110 6.05 5.80 -20.47
N SER A 111 5.79 5.32 -21.68
CA SER A 111 5.32 6.16 -22.79
C SER A 111 3.96 6.84 -22.52
N LEU A 112 3.22 6.34 -21.55
CA LEU A 112 1.93 6.88 -21.08
C LEU A 112 2.04 7.59 -19.72
N GLU A 113 3.26 8.00 -19.30
CA GLU A 113 3.53 8.58 -17.96
C GLU A 113 2.54 9.68 -17.59
N SER A 114 2.35 10.68 -18.45
CA SER A 114 1.46 11.81 -18.15
C SER A 114 0.02 11.37 -17.91
N LEU A 115 -0.46 10.38 -18.67
CA LEU A 115 -1.81 9.83 -18.51
C LEU A 115 -1.94 9.01 -17.24
N LEU A 116 -0.88 8.29 -16.87
CA LEU A 116 -0.82 7.56 -15.61
C LEU A 116 -0.82 8.53 -14.42
N GLU A 117 -0.03 9.62 -14.50
CA GLU A 117 0.03 10.63 -13.44
C GLU A 117 -1.25 11.43 -13.28
N GLU A 118 -2.04 11.62 -14.34
CA GLU A 118 -3.39 12.19 -14.24
C GLU A 118 -4.30 11.34 -13.35
N GLU A 119 -4.15 10.02 -13.36
CA GLU A 119 -4.97 9.09 -12.59
C GLU A 119 -4.46 8.86 -11.15
N VAL A 120 -3.14 8.77 -10.99
CA VAL A 120 -2.57 8.35 -9.69
C VAL A 120 -1.69 9.42 -9.02
N GLY A 121 -1.42 10.56 -9.69
CA GLY A 121 -0.46 11.57 -9.28
C GLY A 121 0.97 11.14 -9.57
N GLU A 122 1.94 11.94 -9.11
CA GLU A 122 3.37 11.72 -9.33
C GLU A 122 3.80 10.28 -9.03
N VAL A 123 4.42 9.63 -10.01
CA VAL A 123 4.90 8.26 -9.91
C VAL A 123 6.41 8.22 -9.72
N GLN A 124 6.87 7.21 -8.99
CA GLN A 124 8.26 6.79 -8.91
C GLN A 124 8.45 5.57 -9.81
N LYS A 125 9.68 5.38 -10.33
CA LYS A 125 9.99 4.28 -11.23
C LYS A 125 11.41 3.77 -11.04
N ASP A 126 11.59 2.49 -11.31
CA ASP A 126 12.90 1.85 -11.38
C ASP A 126 12.82 0.64 -12.32
N GLU A 127 13.59 0.68 -13.40
CA GLU A 127 13.67 -0.39 -14.41
C GLU A 127 14.35 -1.64 -13.86
N PHE A 128 15.27 -1.47 -12.90
CA PHE A 128 16.09 -2.55 -12.33
C PHE A 128 15.88 -2.66 -10.82
N TYR A 129 14.63 -2.55 -10.37
CA TYR A 129 14.27 -2.62 -8.96
C TYR A 129 14.65 -3.98 -8.35
N SER A 130 15.51 -3.95 -7.33
CA SER A 130 15.93 -5.18 -6.63
C SER A 130 15.00 -5.48 -5.47
N LEU A 131 14.33 -6.62 -5.52
CA LEU A 131 13.55 -7.16 -4.39
C LEU A 131 14.48 -7.69 -3.29
N GLU A 132 13.97 -7.82 -2.06
CA GLU A 132 14.72 -8.35 -0.90
C GLU A 132 15.34 -9.74 -1.15
N ASN A 133 14.73 -10.55 -2.02
CA ASN A 133 15.25 -11.87 -2.40
C ASN A 133 16.27 -11.82 -3.55
N GLY A 134 16.70 -10.62 -3.98
CA GLY A 134 17.66 -10.41 -5.07
C GLY A 134 17.08 -10.52 -6.47
N LYS A 135 15.77 -10.77 -6.63
CA LYS A 135 15.13 -10.75 -7.96
C LYS A 135 15.07 -9.31 -8.48
N ILE A 136 15.49 -9.11 -9.73
CA ILE A 136 15.34 -7.83 -10.44
C ILE A 136 14.00 -7.83 -11.16
N ILE A 137 13.27 -6.73 -11.00
CA ILE A 137 11.98 -6.45 -11.67
C ILE A 137 12.00 -5.03 -12.22
N SER A 138 11.04 -4.67 -13.05
CA SER A 138 10.77 -3.25 -13.33
C SER A 138 9.53 -2.83 -12.55
N ARG A 139 9.60 -1.67 -11.88
CA ARG A 139 8.54 -1.21 -10.98
C ARG A 139 8.21 0.26 -11.24
N ILE A 140 6.90 0.54 -11.23
CA ILE A 140 6.35 1.90 -11.23
C ILE A 140 5.39 1.98 -10.05
N TRP A 141 5.51 3.00 -9.17
CA TRP A 141 4.72 3.07 -7.95
C TRP A 141 4.40 4.48 -7.49
N VAL A 142 3.36 4.59 -6.71
CA VAL A 142 3.06 5.76 -5.88
C VAL A 142 3.28 5.42 -4.42
N ARG A 143 3.71 6.40 -3.62
CA ARG A 143 4.09 6.18 -2.23
C ARG A 143 3.43 7.19 -1.30
N LYS A 144 3.10 6.71 -0.11
CA LYS A 144 2.67 7.49 1.04
C LYS A 144 3.65 7.26 2.18
N GLU A 145 4.31 8.33 2.61
CA GLU A 145 5.26 8.32 3.72
C GLU A 145 4.57 8.58 5.06
N ASN A 146 5.29 8.34 6.17
CA ASN A 146 4.89 8.65 7.54
C ASN A 146 3.66 7.86 8.02
N VAL A 147 3.42 6.69 7.45
CA VAL A 147 2.38 5.74 7.84
C VAL A 147 2.99 4.38 8.18
N SER A 148 2.29 3.57 8.99
CA SER A 148 2.81 2.27 9.42
C SER A 148 1.69 1.26 9.65
N ILE A 149 1.88 0.03 9.15
CA ILE A 149 0.98 -1.10 9.46
C ILE A 149 0.98 -1.46 10.95
N TYR A 150 2.01 -1.06 11.69
CA TYR A 150 2.14 -1.29 13.13
C TYR A 150 1.54 -0.17 13.99
N ASN A 151 1.03 0.90 13.36
CA ASN A 151 0.33 1.99 14.02
C ASN A 151 -1.13 2.05 13.54
N LYS A 152 -2.05 1.54 14.35
CA LYS A 152 -3.48 1.51 14.01
C LYS A 152 -4.08 2.89 13.71
N ASN A 153 -3.49 3.97 14.24
CA ASN A 153 -3.97 5.33 13.98
C ASN A 153 -3.75 5.77 12.52
N THR A 154 -2.80 5.15 11.81
CA THR A 154 -2.52 5.44 10.39
C THR A 154 -3.23 4.50 9.42
N TRP A 155 -3.92 3.44 9.90
CA TRP A 155 -4.55 2.44 9.04
C TRP A 155 -5.60 3.03 8.11
N ARG A 156 -6.45 3.91 8.64
CA ARG A 156 -7.47 4.58 7.83
C ARG A 156 -6.85 5.33 6.66
N GLU A 157 -5.80 6.07 6.93
CA GLU A 157 -5.07 6.86 5.94
C GLU A 157 -4.42 5.97 4.87
N ILE A 158 -3.84 4.81 5.28
CA ILE A 158 -3.31 3.82 4.34
C ILE A 158 -4.43 3.23 3.49
N PHE A 159 -5.57 2.89 4.08
CA PHE A 159 -6.71 2.30 3.37
C PHE A 159 -7.28 3.26 2.32
N GLU A 160 -7.49 4.52 2.68
CA GLU A 160 -7.95 5.57 1.76
C GLU A 160 -6.96 5.76 0.61
N PHE A 161 -5.65 5.78 0.91
CA PHE A 161 -4.59 5.84 -0.09
C PHE A 161 -4.61 4.62 -1.03
N PHE A 162 -4.70 3.41 -0.49
CA PHE A 162 -4.72 2.18 -1.28
C PHE A 162 -5.91 2.16 -2.25
N VAL A 163 -7.10 2.48 -1.76
CA VAL A 163 -8.31 2.51 -2.59
C VAL A 163 -8.18 3.54 -3.69
N ALA A 164 -7.83 4.78 -3.34
CA ALA A 164 -7.75 5.87 -4.31
C ALA A 164 -6.71 5.61 -5.40
N LYS A 165 -5.52 5.09 -5.01
CA LYS A 165 -4.43 4.85 -5.96
C LYS A 165 -4.67 3.61 -6.81
N MET A 166 -5.20 2.52 -6.23
CA MET A 166 -5.51 1.33 -7.02
C MET A 166 -6.68 1.60 -7.99
N ASP A 167 -7.69 2.37 -7.59
CA ASP A 167 -8.75 2.78 -8.50
C ASP A 167 -8.19 3.56 -9.71
N GLY A 168 -7.21 4.44 -9.49
CA GLY A 168 -6.53 5.16 -10.56
C GLY A 168 -5.72 4.23 -11.47
N PHE A 169 -4.92 3.33 -10.89
CA PHE A 169 -4.17 2.34 -11.66
C PHE A 169 -5.08 1.41 -12.47
N GLU A 170 -6.22 0.98 -11.91
CA GLU A 170 -7.18 0.13 -12.62
C GLU A 170 -7.84 0.89 -13.78
N ARG A 171 -8.24 2.17 -13.59
CA ARG A 171 -8.79 2.99 -14.68
C ARG A 171 -7.80 3.16 -15.81
N PHE A 172 -6.56 3.55 -15.48
CA PHE A 172 -5.47 3.65 -16.44
C PHE A 172 -5.27 2.36 -17.22
N PHE A 173 -5.16 1.23 -16.52
CA PHE A 173 -4.93 -0.07 -17.17
C PHE A 173 -6.06 -0.45 -18.12
N TRP A 174 -7.32 -0.31 -17.70
CA TRP A 174 -8.46 -0.67 -18.54
C TRP A 174 -8.64 0.27 -19.73
N GLU A 175 -8.31 1.54 -19.59
CA GLU A 175 -8.36 2.52 -20.69
C GLU A 175 -7.33 2.21 -21.77
N TYR A 176 -6.13 1.78 -21.36
CA TYR A 176 -5.00 1.54 -22.27
C TYR A 176 -4.65 0.05 -22.41
N GLU A 177 -5.53 -0.86 -22.01
CA GLU A 177 -5.28 -2.30 -21.96
C GLU A 177 -4.80 -2.85 -23.29
N ASP A 178 -5.47 -2.52 -24.39
CA ASP A 178 -5.14 -3.02 -25.74
C ASP A 178 -3.76 -2.51 -26.17
N PHE A 179 -3.45 -1.24 -25.92
CA PHE A 179 -2.12 -0.68 -26.19
C PHE A 179 -1.03 -1.35 -25.35
N ILE A 180 -1.28 -1.58 -24.07
CA ILE A 180 -0.31 -2.20 -23.15
C ILE A 180 -0.04 -3.65 -23.58
N LYS A 181 -1.03 -4.39 -24.06
CA LYS A 181 -0.91 -5.79 -24.45
C LYS A 181 -0.31 -6.03 -25.83
N ASP A 182 -0.23 -5.00 -26.65
CA ASP A 182 0.32 -5.10 -28.01
C ASP A 182 1.86 -5.06 -27.99
N ILE A 183 2.51 -6.19 -27.57
CA ILE A 183 3.97 -6.38 -27.49
C ILE A 183 4.36 -7.68 -28.20
#